data_7db1f0e42fd945e0e10b95afeaa909c1
#
_entry.id   7db1f0e42fd945e0e10b95afeaa909c1
#
_cell.length_a   1.000
_cell.length_b   1.000
_cell.length_c   1.000
_cell.angle_alpha   90.00
_cell.angle_beta   90.00
_cell.angle_gamma   90.00
#
_symmetry.space_group_name_H-M   'P 1'
#
loop_
_entity.id
_entity.type
_entity.pdbx_description
1 polymer ?
#
loop_
_entity_poly.entity_id
_entity_poly.type
_entity_poly.pdbx_seq_one_letter_code
_entity_poly.pdbx_strand_id
1 'polypeptide(L)'
;MFGDLLAPLYLQWLLDGFLLTLGLSALCCLLATLLGAPLAIARLAPSRYGSWPAQAFLTTFRNTPLLVQLFFWYFGVPALLPEALVFWLNSPHELAIGPLVLAWPSFEFLAGAWGLTLYTTAFVAEEFRAGIASVRPQQREAGLALGMTPGQVWRVVLLPQALRTAFAPLLGQYMNALKNSSLTMAIGLAELSYASRQVETETFKTFQAFGLATLLYIGTIALMEALGQVVQHSRRYRQGAA
;
A
#
# COMPACT_ATOMS: atom_id res chain seq x y z
N MET A 1 -1.63 -20.28 33.60
CA MET A 1 -2.06 -19.19 32.69
C MET A 1 -1.43 -19.31 31.29
N PHE A 2 -0.33 -20.03 31.11
CA PHE A 2 0.34 -20.27 29.81
C PHE A 2 0.32 -21.74 29.37
N GLY A 3 -0.59 -22.56 29.94
CA GLY A 3 -0.50 -24.02 29.88
C GLY A 3 -0.93 -24.73 28.60
N ASP A 4 -1.76 -24.10 27.76
CA ASP A 4 -2.24 -24.75 26.54
C ASP A 4 -2.00 -23.85 25.33
N LEU A 5 -1.08 -24.25 24.48
CA LEU A 5 -0.87 -23.63 23.17
C LEU A 5 -2.18 -23.68 22.34
N LEU A 6 -2.29 -22.79 21.37
CA LEU A 6 -3.38 -22.85 20.39
C LEU A 6 -3.32 -24.18 19.63
N ALA A 7 -4.46 -24.81 19.40
CA ALA A 7 -4.51 -26.00 18.56
C ALA A 7 -4.04 -25.68 17.13
N PRO A 8 -3.46 -26.66 16.39
CA PRO A 8 -2.94 -26.45 15.04
C PRO A 8 -3.93 -25.79 14.08
N LEU A 9 -5.23 -26.09 14.23
CA LEU A 9 -6.30 -25.47 13.44
C LEU A 9 -6.32 -23.93 13.58
N TYR A 10 -6.20 -23.43 14.80
CA TYR A 10 -6.22 -21.98 15.06
C TYR A 10 -4.92 -21.27 14.61
N LEU A 11 -3.80 -21.99 14.67
CA LEU A 11 -2.54 -21.51 14.10
C LEU A 11 -2.64 -21.40 12.58
N GLN A 12 -3.33 -22.33 11.93
CA GLN A 12 -3.59 -22.27 10.49
C GLN A 12 -4.46 -21.06 10.13
N TRP A 13 -5.54 -20.78 10.87
CA TRP A 13 -6.37 -19.60 10.64
C TRP A 13 -5.55 -18.29 10.73
N LEU A 14 -4.68 -18.19 11.73
CA LEU A 14 -3.79 -17.04 11.86
C LEU A 14 -2.79 -16.94 10.72
N LEU A 15 -2.26 -18.08 10.25
CA LEU A 15 -1.34 -18.10 9.11
C LEU A 15 -2.03 -17.71 7.81
N ASP A 16 -3.22 -18.23 7.54
CA ASP A 16 -4.01 -17.89 6.36
C ASP A 16 -4.37 -16.40 6.35
N GLY A 17 -4.83 -15.88 7.49
CA GLY A 17 -5.07 -14.45 7.67
C GLY A 17 -3.80 -13.60 7.49
N PHE A 18 -2.65 -14.08 7.97
CA PHE A 18 -1.37 -13.41 7.78
C PHE A 18 -0.93 -13.37 6.32
N LEU A 19 -1.06 -14.46 5.60
CA LEU A 19 -0.77 -14.53 4.17
C LEU A 19 -1.67 -13.59 3.37
N LEU A 20 -2.95 -13.51 3.73
CA LEU A 20 -3.88 -12.56 3.12
C LEU A 20 -3.48 -11.10 3.41
N THR A 21 -3.08 -10.80 4.65
CA THR A 21 -2.53 -9.47 5.03
C THR A 21 -1.33 -9.09 4.17
N LEU A 22 -0.36 -10.01 4.00
CA LEU A 22 0.83 -9.78 3.18
C LEU A 22 0.46 -9.58 1.71
N GLY A 23 -0.39 -10.44 1.15
CA GLY A 23 -0.85 -10.36 -0.24
C GLY A 23 -1.58 -9.06 -0.54
N LEU A 24 -2.57 -8.70 0.30
CA LEU A 24 -3.31 -7.45 0.21
C LEU A 24 -2.37 -6.24 0.26
N SER A 25 -1.49 -6.20 1.26
CA SER A 25 -0.56 -5.09 1.45
C SER A 25 0.42 -4.94 0.29
N ALA A 26 0.98 -6.05 -0.21
CA ALA A 26 1.88 -6.05 -1.36
C ALA A 26 1.18 -5.54 -2.63
N LEU A 27 -0.04 -6.01 -2.89
CA LEU A 27 -0.87 -5.56 -4.01
C LEU A 27 -1.14 -4.05 -3.90
N CYS A 28 -1.59 -3.59 -2.72
CA CYS A 28 -1.88 -2.17 -2.50
C CYS A 28 -0.62 -1.30 -2.64
N CYS A 29 0.54 -1.72 -2.12
CA CYS A 29 1.80 -0.99 -2.28
C CYS A 29 2.22 -0.88 -3.75
N LEU A 30 2.09 -1.98 -4.50
CA LEU A 30 2.39 -2.00 -5.94
C LEU A 30 1.48 -1.02 -6.70
N LEU A 31 0.16 -1.16 -6.53
CA LEU A 31 -0.82 -0.30 -7.20
C LEU A 31 -0.68 1.17 -6.78
N ALA A 32 -0.47 1.43 -5.48
CA ALA A 32 -0.25 2.78 -4.98
C ALA A 32 1.01 3.43 -5.54
N THR A 33 2.07 2.65 -5.79
CA THR A 33 3.29 3.14 -6.44
C THR A 33 3.05 3.46 -7.90
N LEU A 34 2.37 2.57 -8.63
CA LEU A 34 2.04 2.76 -10.05
C LEU A 34 1.11 3.96 -10.28
N LEU A 35 0.14 4.20 -9.39
CA LEU A 35 -0.79 5.33 -9.46
C LEU A 35 -0.18 6.61 -8.87
N GLY A 36 0.61 6.51 -7.81
CA GLY A 36 1.17 7.64 -7.10
C GLY A 36 2.25 8.38 -7.87
N ALA A 37 3.09 7.67 -8.65
CA ALA A 37 4.13 8.29 -9.44
C ALA A 37 3.59 9.26 -10.52
N PRO A 38 2.63 8.88 -11.39
CA PRO A 38 2.01 9.80 -12.34
C PRO A 38 1.22 10.92 -11.66
N LEU A 39 0.57 10.63 -10.51
CA LEU A 39 -0.15 11.63 -9.74
C LEU A 39 0.79 12.70 -9.16
N ALA A 40 1.98 12.31 -8.71
CA ALA A 40 3.01 13.24 -8.26
C ALA A 40 3.49 14.16 -9.40
N ILE A 41 3.68 13.61 -10.60
CA ILE A 41 4.07 14.37 -11.80
C ILE A 41 2.94 15.35 -12.20
N ALA A 42 1.68 14.88 -12.23
CA ALA A 42 0.53 15.71 -12.52
C ALA A 42 0.39 16.88 -11.53
N ARG A 43 0.71 16.63 -10.25
CA ARG A 43 0.70 17.66 -9.19
C ARG A 43 1.75 18.74 -9.39
N LEU A 44 2.87 18.45 -10.07
CA LEU A 44 3.94 19.38 -10.39
C LEU A 44 3.74 20.09 -11.74
N ALA A 45 2.69 19.74 -12.49
CA ALA A 45 2.41 20.34 -13.78
C ALA A 45 2.16 21.87 -13.64
N PRO A 46 2.72 22.70 -14.54
CA PRO A 46 2.51 24.15 -14.52
C PRO A 46 1.05 24.53 -14.79
N SER A 47 0.32 23.70 -15.51
CA SER A 47 -1.09 23.91 -15.86
C SER A 47 -2.00 23.59 -14.68
N ARG A 48 -2.90 24.53 -14.35
CA ARG A 48 -3.95 24.33 -13.34
C ARG A 48 -4.89 23.17 -13.70
N TYR A 49 -5.13 22.91 -14.97
CA TYR A 49 -5.96 21.80 -15.45
C TYR A 49 -5.36 20.43 -15.15
N GLY A 50 -4.03 20.31 -15.14
CA GLY A 50 -3.34 19.08 -14.75
C GLY A 50 -3.15 18.93 -13.24
N SER A 51 -2.81 20.02 -12.55
CA SER A 51 -2.50 19.97 -11.11
C SER A 51 -3.74 19.94 -10.20
N TRP A 52 -4.87 20.56 -10.62
CA TRP A 52 -6.07 20.65 -9.78
C TRP A 52 -6.74 19.29 -9.50
N PRO A 53 -6.98 18.40 -10.49
CA PRO A 53 -7.54 17.08 -10.21
C PRO A 53 -6.66 16.24 -9.28
N ALA A 54 -5.33 16.30 -9.50
CA ALA A 54 -4.37 15.62 -8.62
C ALA A 54 -4.44 16.18 -7.19
N GLN A 55 -4.50 17.53 -7.05
CA GLN A 55 -4.66 18.15 -5.75
C GLN A 55 -5.98 17.76 -5.07
N ALA A 56 -7.09 17.74 -5.80
CA ALA A 56 -8.39 17.37 -5.27
C ALA A 56 -8.36 15.92 -4.75
N PHE A 57 -7.81 14.99 -5.53
CA PHE A 57 -7.61 13.60 -5.11
C PHE A 57 -6.80 13.53 -3.81
N LEU A 58 -5.61 14.14 -3.77
CA LEU A 58 -4.75 14.12 -2.59
C LEU A 58 -5.44 14.70 -1.35
N THR A 59 -6.15 15.83 -1.51
CA THR A 59 -6.83 16.48 -0.41
C THR A 59 -7.96 15.61 0.14
N THR A 60 -8.74 14.98 -0.74
CA THR A 60 -9.86 14.12 -0.35
C THR A 60 -9.35 12.90 0.42
N PHE A 61 -8.43 12.13 -0.18
CA PHE A 61 -8.02 10.85 0.41
C PHE A 61 -7.11 11.00 1.63
N ARG A 62 -6.32 12.07 1.75
CA ARG A 62 -5.48 12.31 2.93
C ARG A 62 -6.23 12.90 4.12
N ASN A 63 -7.32 13.64 3.88
CA ASN A 63 -8.09 14.30 4.93
C ASN A 63 -9.34 13.51 5.38
N THR A 64 -9.56 12.34 4.79
CA THR A 64 -10.66 11.45 5.19
C THR A 64 -10.09 10.23 5.92
N PRO A 65 -10.62 9.82 7.07
CA PRO A 65 -10.16 8.61 7.78
C PRO A 65 -10.31 7.36 6.90
N LEU A 66 -9.29 6.51 6.88
CA LEU A 66 -9.29 5.29 6.06
C LEU A 66 -10.48 4.37 6.34
N LEU A 67 -10.84 4.19 7.61
CA LEU A 67 -11.99 3.35 7.98
C LEU A 67 -13.30 3.84 7.35
N VAL A 68 -13.51 5.16 7.30
CA VAL A 68 -14.68 5.76 6.64
C VAL A 68 -14.66 5.51 5.14
N GLN A 69 -13.48 5.58 4.53
CA GLN A 69 -13.31 5.25 3.10
C GLN A 69 -13.62 3.77 2.83
N LEU A 70 -13.14 2.84 3.68
CA LEU A 70 -13.44 1.41 3.55
C LEU A 70 -14.95 1.13 3.62
N PHE A 71 -15.65 1.76 4.58
CA PHE A 71 -17.11 1.65 4.67
C PHE A 71 -17.81 2.23 3.44
N PHE A 72 -17.34 3.34 2.90
CA PHE A 72 -17.87 3.91 1.66
C PHE A 72 -17.71 2.96 0.47
N TRP A 73 -16.53 2.36 0.29
CA TRP A 73 -16.27 1.42 -0.79
C TRP A 73 -17.08 0.12 -0.66
N TYR A 74 -17.24 -0.36 0.56
CA TYR A 74 -17.95 -1.63 0.83
C TYR A 74 -19.47 -1.49 0.89
N PHE A 75 -20.00 -0.46 1.53
CA PHE A 75 -21.44 -0.27 1.72
C PHE A 75 -22.03 0.79 0.79
N GLY A 76 -21.30 1.89 0.55
CA GLY A 76 -21.81 3.04 -0.21
C GLY A 76 -21.78 2.82 -1.71
N VAL A 77 -20.67 2.34 -2.24
CA VAL A 77 -20.52 2.15 -3.69
C VAL A 77 -21.50 1.13 -4.27
N PRO A 78 -21.75 -0.05 -3.66
CA PRO A 78 -22.75 -0.99 -4.16
C PRO A 78 -24.15 -0.40 -4.26
N ALA A 79 -24.52 0.50 -3.36
CA ALA A 79 -25.82 1.16 -3.40
C ALA A 79 -26.00 2.10 -4.62
N LEU A 80 -24.91 2.46 -5.29
CA LEU A 80 -24.91 3.29 -6.51
C LEU A 80 -24.77 2.48 -7.79
N LEU A 81 -24.50 1.17 -7.70
CA LEU A 81 -24.30 0.28 -8.83
C LEU A 81 -25.60 -0.44 -9.21
N PRO A 82 -25.77 -0.84 -10.49
CA PRO A 82 -26.85 -1.72 -10.90
C PRO A 82 -26.80 -3.06 -10.14
N GLU A 83 -27.94 -3.58 -9.74
CA GLU A 83 -28.06 -4.85 -8.98
C GLU A 83 -27.34 -6.02 -9.67
N ALA A 84 -27.44 -6.11 -11.00
CA ALA A 84 -26.76 -7.14 -11.78
C ALA A 84 -25.25 -7.11 -11.62
N LEU A 85 -24.65 -5.90 -11.53
CA LEU A 85 -23.20 -5.75 -11.33
C LEU A 85 -22.81 -6.10 -9.91
N VAL A 86 -23.61 -5.69 -8.90
CA VAL A 86 -23.38 -6.07 -7.51
C VAL A 86 -23.45 -7.58 -7.34
N PHE A 87 -24.47 -8.21 -7.94
CA PHE A 87 -24.61 -9.66 -7.94
C PHE A 87 -23.39 -10.34 -8.59
N TRP A 88 -22.94 -9.86 -9.75
CA TRP A 88 -21.77 -10.40 -10.44
C TRP A 88 -20.50 -10.27 -9.60
N LEU A 89 -20.26 -9.12 -8.99
CA LEU A 89 -19.10 -8.88 -8.13
C LEU A 89 -19.06 -9.80 -6.90
N ASN A 90 -20.23 -10.19 -6.37
CA ASN A 90 -20.35 -11.06 -5.20
C ASN A 90 -20.49 -12.56 -5.55
N SER A 91 -20.68 -12.89 -6.84
CA SER A 91 -20.84 -14.28 -7.26
C SER A 91 -19.47 -14.96 -7.41
N PRO A 92 -19.31 -16.21 -6.93
CA PRO A 92 -18.10 -16.96 -7.17
C PRO A 92 -17.98 -17.31 -8.66
N HIS A 93 -16.90 -16.90 -9.29
CA HIS A 93 -16.54 -17.27 -10.65
C HIS A 93 -15.02 -17.36 -10.80
N GLU A 94 -14.57 -17.93 -11.87
CA GLU A 94 -13.15 -18.12 -12.14
C GLU A 94 -12.71 -17.23 -13.30
N LEU A 95 -11.56 -16.59 -13.14
CA LEU A 95 -10.89 -15.89 -14.20
C LEU A 95 -9.83 -16.80 -14.83
N ALA A 96 -10.09 -17.25 -16.04
CA ALA A 96 -9.11 -18.01 -16.81
C ALA A 96 -8.23 -17.05 -17.64
N ILE A 97 -6.95 -16.98 -17.29
CA ILE A 97 -5.93 -16.21 -18.06
C ILE A 97 -4.94 -17.23 -18.62
N GLY A 98 -5.22 -17.77 -19.81
CA GLY A 98 -4.44 -18.85 -20.39
C GLY A 98 -4.53 -20.13 -19.54
N PRO A 99 -3.40 -20.74 -19.12
CA PRO A 99 -3.40 -21.92 -18.27
C PRO A 99 -3.66 -21.60 -16.77
N LEU A 100 -3.69 -20.34 -16.39
CA LEU A 100 -3.87 -19.90 -15.02
C LEU A 100 -5.37 -19.66 -14.75
N VAL A 101 -5.94 -20.44 -13.83
CA VAL A 101 -7.30 -20.26 -13.33
C VAL A 101 -7.22 -19.61 -11.96
N LEU A 102 -7.74 -18.39 -11.85
CA LEU A 102 -7.78 -17.64 -10.60
C LEU A 102 -9.23 -17.57 -10.12
N ALA A 103 -9.46 -17.97 -8.87
CA ALA A 103 -10.74 -17.74 -8.22
C ALA A 103 -10.99 -16.23 -8.10
N TRP A 104 -12.24 -15.79 -8.37
CA TRP A 104 -12.63 -14.41 -8.18
C TRP A 104 -12.51 -14.03 -6.70
N PRO A 105 -11.83 -12.95 -6.36
CA PRO A 105 -11.69 -12.53 -4.97
C PRO A 105 -13.04 -12.11 -4.39
N SER A 106 -13.18 -12.24 -3.07
CA SER A 106 -14.38 -11.80 -2.38
C SER A 106 -14.59 -10.28 -2.52
N PHE A 107 -15.84 -9.83 -2.37
CA PHE A 107 -16.15 -8.41 -2.47
C PHE A 107 -15.47 -7.59 -1.37
N GLU A 108 -15.32 -8.16 -0.17
CA GLU A 108 -14.55 -7.57 0.92
C GLU A 108 -13.09 -7.33 0.53
N PHE A 109 -12.48 -8.28 -0.17
CA PHE A 109 -11.12 -8.13 -0.69
C PHE A 109 -11.04 -7.02 -1.74
N LEU A 110 -11.98 -6.97 -2.68
CA LEU A 110 -12.00 -5.94 -3.74
C LEU A 110 -12.18 -4.54 -3.15
N ALA A 111 -13.15 -4.37 -2.26
CA ALA A 111 -13.43 -3.09 -1.59
C ALA A 111 -12.26 -2.66 -0.69
N GLY A 112 -11.70 -3.59 0.06
CA GLY A 112 -10.53 -3.37 0.92
C GLY A 112 -9.28 -3.01 0.12
N ALA A 113 -8.98 -3.77 -0.94
CA ALA A 113 -7.85 -3.52 -1.82
C ALA A 113 -7.96 -2.16 -2.52
N TRP A 114 -9.16 -1.83 -3.02
CA TRP A 114 -9.40 -0.55 -3.69
C TRP A 114 -9.28 0.63 -2.72
N GLY A 115 -9.99 0.59 -1.58
CA GLY A 115 -9.95 1.65 -0.57
C GLY A 115 -8.55 1.89 -0.02
N LEU A 116 -7.85 0.81 0.37
CA LEU A 116 -6.48 0.89 0.88
C LEU A 116 -5.49 1.38 -0.20
N THR A 117 -5.67 0.96 -1.47
CA THR A 117 -4.85 1.43 -2.59
C THR A 117 -5.01 2.94 -2.80
N LEU A 118 -6.24 3.45 -2.91
CA LEU A 118 -6.48 4.87 -3.15
C LEU A 118 -5.96 5.74 -2.00
N TYR A 119 -6.20 5.30 -0.77
CA TYR A 119 -5.65 5.97 0.42
C TYR A 119 -4.11 6.01 0.37
N THR A 120 -3.47 4.87 0.19
CA THR A 120 -2.00 4.76 0.14
C THR A 120 -1.41 5.54 -1.03
N THR A 121 -2.09 5.55 -2.20
CA THR A 121 -1.71 6.32 -3.39
C THR A 121 -1.55 7.80 -3.08
N ALA A 122 -2.45 8.38 -2.28
CA ALA A 122 -2.39 9.80 -1.94
C ALA A 122 -1.14 10.15 -1.11
N PHE A 123 -0.71 9.27 -0.22
CA PHE A 123 0.52 9.47 0.55
C PHE A 123 1.77 9.18 -0.29
N VAL A 124 1.80 8.09 -1.05
CA VAL A 124 2.90 7.74 -1.94
C VAL A 124 3.16 8.83 -2.98
N ALA A 125 2.11 9.41 -3.56
CA ALA A 125 2.23 10.52 -4.50
C ALA A 125 2.89 11.75 -3.86
N GLU A 126 2.57 12.04 -2.61
CA GLU A 126 3.17 13.17 -1.90
C GLU A 126 4.65 12.92 -1.57
N GLU A 127 5.03 11.67 -1.23
CA GLU A 127 6.44 11.32 -1.02
C GLU A 127 7.26 11.42 -2.32
N PHE A 128 6.71 10.98 -3.45
CA PHE A 128 7.35 11.21 -4.75
C PHE A 128 7.49 12.70 -5.07
N ARG A 129 6.43 13.48 -4.87
CA ARG A 129 6.45 14.93 -5.09
C ARG A 129 7.50 15.61 -4.21
N ALA A 130 7.56 15.26 -2.92
CA ALA A 130 8.55 15.80 -1.98
C ALA A 130 9.98 15.40 -2.39
N GLY A 131 10.19 14.17 -2.82
CA GLY A 131 11.46 13.70 -3.36
C GLY A 131 11.90 14.50 -4.58
N ILE A 132 11.00 14.78 -5.53
CA ILE A 132 11.29 15.61 -6.70
C ILE A 132 11.61 17.05 -6.29
N ALA A 133 10.81 17.62 -5.39
CA ALA A 133 11.00 18.99 -4.92
C ALA A 133 12.27 19.19 -4.07
N SER A 134 12.85 18.12 -3.52
CA SER A 134 14.09 18.18 -2.74
C SER A 134 15.34 18.38 -3.59
N VAL A 135 15.26 18.12 -4.90
CA VAL A 135 16.41 18.27 -5.79
C VAL A 135 16.62 19.76 -6.09
N ARG A 136 17.84 20.25 -5.83
CA ARG A 136 18.18 21.66 -6.01
C ARG A 136 17.99 22.11 -7.46
N PRO A 137 17.39 23.30 -7.72
CA PRO A 137 17.18 23.82 -9.08
C PRO A 137 18.46 23.91 -9.91
N GLN A 138 19.59 24.21 -9.26
CA GLN A 138 20.92 24.31 -9.90
C GLN A 138 21.35 23.01 -10.59
N GLN A 139 20.88 21.84 -10.13
CA GLN A 139 21.14 20.55 -10.79
C GLN A 139 20.50 20.49 -12.19
N ARG A 140 19.30 21.06 -12.33
CA ARG A 140 18.63 21.18 -13.62
C ARG A 140 19.36 22.15 -14.53
N GLU A 141 19.74 23.33 -14.01
CA GLU A 141 20.46 24.36 -14.76
C GLU A 141 21.82 23.87 -15.25
N ALA A 142 22.59 23.20 -14.39
CA ALA A 142 23.87 22.62 -14.75
C ALA A 142 23.74 21.58 -15.87
N GLY A 143 22.76 20.70 -15.82
CA GLY A 143 22.50 19.73 -16.88
C GLY A 143 22.18 20.39 -18.21
N LEU A 144 21.33 21.44 -18.20
CA LEU A 144 21.02 22.22 -19.41
C LEU A 144 22.25 22.95 -19.97
N ALA A 145 23.09 23.52 -19.09
CA ALA A 145 24.33 24.19 -19.48
C ALA A 145 25.36 23.24 -20.14
N LEU A 146 25.31 21.95 -19.77
CA LEU A 146 26.11 20.89 -20.41
C LEU A 146 25.51 20.38 -21.73
N GLY A 147 24.46 21.03 -22.26
CA GLY A 147 23.83 20.67 -23.51
C GLY A 147 22.83 19.51 -23.44
N MET A 148 22.47 19.06 -22.23
CA MET A 148 21.45 18.00 -22.07
C MET A 148 20.06 18.54 -22.42
N THR A 149 19.25 17.73 -23.10
CA THR A 149 17.84 18.06 -23.28
C THR A 149 17.08 17.99 -21.94
N PRO A 150 15.94 18.69 -21.79
CA PRO A 150 15.14 18.66 -20.55
C PRO A 150 14.75 17.23 -20.13
N GLY A 151 14.45 16.34 -21.09
CA GLY A 151 14.17 14.92 -20.83
C GLY A 151 15.38 14.14 -20.31
N GLN A 152 16.58 14.42 -20.86
CA GLN A 152 17.81 13.82 -20.35
C GLN A 152 18.12 14.32 -18.94
N VAL A 153 18.01 15.62 -18.66
CA VAL A 153 18.17 16.17 -17.32
C VAL A 153 17.22 15.51 -16.34
N TRP A 154 15.96 15.37 -16.71
CA TRP A 154 14.96 14.69 -15.88
C TRP A 154 15.36 13.25 -15.57
N ARG A 155 15.64 12.46 -16.62
CA ARG A 155 15.88 11.01 -16.49
C ARG A 155 17.22 10.67 -15.83
N VAL A 156 18.27 11.45 -16.12
CA VAL A 156 19.65 11.11 -15.73
C VAL A 156 20.08 11.85 -14.45
N VAL A 157 19.56 13.06 -14.23
CA VAL A 157 20.00 13.91 -13.12
C VAL A 157 18.94 13.97 -12.00
N LEU A 158 17.71 14.39 -12.34
CA LEU A 158 16.70 14.68 -11.31
C LEU A 158 16.05 13.44 -10.74
N LEU A 159 15.55 12.55 -11.60
CA LEU A 159 14.80 11.36 -11.17
C LEU A 159 15.60 10.42 -10.25
N PRO A 160 16.88 10.09 -10.54
CA PRO A 160 17.67 9.26 -9.62
C PRO A 160 17.88 9.90 -8.24
N GLN A 161 18.05 11.22 -8.18
CA GLN A 161 18.21 11.94 -6.92
C GLN A 161 16.88 11.98 -6.15
N ALA A 162 15.79 12.31 -6.82
CA ALA A 162 14.44 12.32 -6.25
C ALA A 162 14.05 10.97 -5.66
N LEU A 163 14.27 9.87 -6.38
CA LEU A 163 13.97 8.51 -5.90
C LEU A 163 14.82 8.09 -4.70
N ARG A 164 16.05 8.59 -4.59
CA ARG A 164 16.89 8.35 -3.40
C ARG A 164 16.30 9.03 -2.17
N THR A 165 15.91 10.29 -2.31
CA THR A 165 15.32 11.07 -1.21
C THR A 165 13.96 10.50 -0.81
N ALA A 166 13.14 10.09 -1.77
CA ALA A 166 11.83 9.52 -1.53
C ALA A 166 11.86 8.11 -0.94
N PHE A 167 12.96 7.35 -1.06
CA PHE A 167 13.00 5.93 -0.73
C PHE A 167 12.61 5.62 0.72
N ALA A 168 13.21 6.32 1.70
CA ALA A 168 12.92 6.06 3.11
C ALA A 168 11.48 6.45 3.50
N PRO A 169 10.95 7.63 3.12
CA PRO A 169 9.54 7.96 3.31
C PRO A 169 8.59 6.96 2.63
N LEU A 170 8.88 6.53 1.39
CA LEU A 170 8.07 5.52 0.68
C LEU A 170 8.02 4.19 1.43
N LEU A 171 9.16 3.72 1.95
CA LEU A 171 9.20 2.52 2.79
C LEU A 171 8.31 2.68 4.02
N GLY A 172 8.30 3.85 4.65
CA GLY A 172 7.40 4.19 5.75
C GLY A 172 5.92 4.09 5.34
N GLN A 173 5.55 4.55 4.13
CA GLN A 173 4.18 4.41 3.62
C GLN A 173 3.79 2.95 3.35
N TYR A 174 4.72 2.11 2.88
CA TYR A 174 4.46 0.68 2.69
C TYR A 174 4.26 -0.05 4.03
N MET A 175 5.06 0.27 5.05
CA MET A 175 4.84 -0.23 6.40
C MET A 175 3.50 0.26 7.00
N ASN A 176 3.08 1.49 6.68
CA ASN A 176 1.77 1.99 7.07
C ASN A 176 0.64 1.25 6.34
N ALA A 177 0.78 0.95 5.04
CA ALA A 177 -0.20 0.16 4.30
C ALA A 177 -0.38 -1.23 4.92
N LEU A 178 0.71 -1.90 5.32
CA LEU A 178 0.65 -3.18 6.04
C LEU A 178 -0.11 -3.07 7.37
N LYS A 179 0.14 -2.04 8.17
CA LYS A 179 -0.61 -1.81 9.42
C LYS A 179 -2.08 -1.48 9.16
N ASN A 180 -2.33 -0.65 8.17
CA ASN A 180 -3.67 -0.20 7.81
C ASN A 180 -4.54 -1.31 7.19
N SER A 181 -3.94 -2.39 6.66
CA SER A 181 -4.71 -3.55 6.18
C SER A 181 -5.55 -4.16 7.29
N SER A 182 -5.12 -4.06 8.55
CA SER A 182 -5.91 -4.52 9.72
C SER A 182 -7.30 -3.86 9.83
N LEU A 183 -7.47 -2.65 9.29
CA LEU A 183 -8.76 -1.97 9.29
C LEU A 183 -9.79 -2.64 8.37
N THR A 184 -9.35 -3.45 7.41
CA THR A 184 -10.26 -4.18 6.52
C THR A 184 -11.05 -5.28 7.24
N MET A 185 -10.63 -5.68 8.45
CA MET A 185 -11.46 -6.54 9.31
C MET A 185 -12.84 -5.93 9.59
N ALA A 186 -12.95 -4.61 9.59
CA ALA A 186 -14.21 -3.91 9.87
C ALA A 186 -15.26 -4.08 8.75
N ILE A 187 -14.82 -4.46 7.55
CA ILE A 187 -15.70 -4.82 6.41
C ILE A 187 -15.77 -6.34 6.19
N GLY A 188 -15.29 -7.14 7.15
CA GLY A 188 -15.41 -8.60 7.13
C GLY A 188 -14.29 -9.35 6.41
N LEU A 189 -13.23 -8.67 5.96
CA LEU A 189 -12.10 -9.35 5.32
C LEU A 189 -11.32 -10.20 6.36
N ALA A 190 -11.17 -11.49 6.07
CA ALA A 190 -10.57 -12.46 6.98
C ALA A 190 -9.01 -12.39 6.99
N GLU A 191 -8.47 -11.18 7.16
CA GLU A 191 -7.03 -10.95 7.32
C GLU A 191 -6.59 -11.27 8.77
N LEU A 192 -5.33 -11.05 9.11
CA LEU A 192 -4.74 -11.47 10.39
C LEU A 192 -5.49 -10.97 11.63
N SER A 193 -5.95 -9.72 11.65
CA SER A 193 -6.67 -9.17 12.80
C SER A 193 -8.06 -9.78 12.94
N TYR A 194 -8.74 -10.02 11.83
CA TYR A 194 -10.01 -10.74 11.80
C TYR A 194 -9.83 -12.18 12.29
N ALA A 195 -8.84 -12.91 11.76
CA ALA A 195 -8.51 -14.27 12.17
C ALA A 195 -8.18 -14.34 13.67
N SER A 196 -7.45 -13.35 14.20
CA SER A 196 -7.15 -13.27 15.64
C SER A 196 -8.39 -13.13 16.48
N ARG A 197 -9.34 -12.31 16.06
CA ARG A 197 -10.63 -12.14 16.73
C ARG A 197 -11.46 -13.42 16.67
N GLN A 198 -11.46 -14.12 15.53
CA GLN A 198 -12.13 -15.41 15.39
C GLN A 198 -11.56 -16.46 16.36
N VAL A 199 -10.23 -16.58 16.41
CA VAL A 199 -9.55 -17.49 17.35
C VAL A 199 -9.87 -17.12 18.79
N GLU A 200 -9.88 -15.84 19.14
CA GLU A 200 -10.26 -15.38 20.48
C GLU A 200 -11.69 -15.76 20.83
N THR A 201 -12.63 -15.55 19.93
CA THR A 201 -14.05 -15.87 20.14
C THR A 201 -14.27 -17.37 20.36
N GLU A 202 -13.56 -18.22 19.62
CA GLU A 202 -13.70 -19.69 19.73
C GLU A 202 -12.98 -20.26 20.94
N THR A 203 -11.88 -19.66 21.39
CA THR A 203 -11.00 -20.23 22.39
C THR A 203 -10.98 -19.51 23.72
N PHE A 204 -11.44 -18.25 23.75
CA PHE A 204 -11.28 -17.32 24.87
C PHE A 204 -9.81 -17.07 25.28
N LYS A 205 -8.86 -17.40 24.38
CA LYS A 205 -7.42 -17.24 24.59
C LYS A 205 -6.92 -15.92 24.02
N THR A 206 -7.45 -14.80 24.51
CA THR A 206 -7.20 -13.44 24.03
C THR A 206 -5.71 -13.11 23.88
N PHE A 207 -4.91 -13.42 24.93
CA PHE A 207 -3.48 -13.12 24.92
C PHE A 207 -2.71 -13.92 23.83
N GLN A 208 -3.02 -15.21 23.64
CA GLN A 208 -2.37 -16.02 22.63
C GLN A 208 -2.75 -15.58 21.22
N ALA A 209 -4.04 -15.31 20.95
CA ALA A 209 -4.53 -14.92 19.64
C ALA A 209 -3.94 -13.56 19.20
N PHE A 210 -4.17 -12.52 19.99
CA PHE A 210 -3.69 -11.17 19.64
C PHE A 210 -2.19 -10.99 19.86
N GLY A 211 -1.60 -11.71 20.82
CA GLY A 211 -0.15 -11.69 21.04
C GLY A 211 0.62 -12.23 19.84
N LEU A 212 0.18 -13.38 19.28
CA LEU A 212 0.81 -13.95 18.09
C LEU A 212 0.63 -13.07 16.87
N ALA A 213 -0.57 -12.50 16.66
CA ALA A 213 -0.79 -11.55 15.57
C ALA A 213 0.11 -10.31 15.70
N THR A 214 0.22 -9.76 16.91
CA THR A 214 1.10 -8.62 17.19
C THR A 214 2.55 -8.94 16.86
N LEU A 215 3.04 -10.13 17.24
CA LEU A 215 4.40 -10.57 16.92
C LEU A 215 4.62 -10.72 15.41
N LEU A 216 3.63 -11.22 14.66
CA LEU A 216 3.70 -11.34 13.20
C LEU A 216 3.76 -9.96 12.53
N TYR A 217 2.95 -8.98 12.97
CA TYR A 217 3.04 -7.60 12.49
C TYR A 217 4.40 -6.97 12.80
N ILE A 218 4.86 -7.05 14.06
CA ILE A 218 6.16 -6.50 14.46
C ILE A 218 7.30 -7.14 13.67
N GLY A 219 7.31 -8.47 13.56
CA GLY A 219 8.34 -9.20 12.82
C GLY A 219 8.39 -8.80 11.35
N THR A 220 7.23 -8.65 10.71
CA THR A 220 7.15 -8.24 9.30
C THR A 220 7.66 -6.80 9.11
N ILE A 221 7.25 -5.86 9.99
CA ILE A 221 7.69 -4.47 9.93
C ILE A 221 9.20 -4.37 10.17
N ALA A 222 9.71 -5.08 11.17
CA ALA A 222 11.16 -5.12 11.47
C ALA A 222 11.95 -5.69 10.28
N LEU A 223 11.45 -6.74 9.63
CA LEU A 223 12.06 -7.29 8.42
C LEU A 223 12.06 -6.27 7.27
N MET A 224 10.94 -5.59 7.02
CA MET A 224 10.84 -4.55 5.99
C MET A 224 11.83 -3.41 6.25
N GLU A 225 11.96 -2.97 7.50
CA GLU A 225 12.89 -1.93 7.90
C GLU A 225 14.35 -2.38 7.72
N ALA A 226 14.70 -3.58 8.17
CA ALA A 226 16.05 -4.14 8.01
C ALA A 226 16.43 -4.25 6.52
N LEU A 227 15.54 -4.76 5.67
CA LEU A 227 15.76 -4.82 4.22
C LEU A 227 15.91 -3.42 3.61
N GLY A 228 15.11 -2.46 4.04
CA GLY A 228 15.22 -1.07 3.63
C GLY A 228 16.57 -0.45 3.97
N GLN A 229 17.09 -0.69 5.18
CA GLN A 229 18.40 -0.22 5.63
C GLN A 229 19.53 -0.84 4.80
N VAL A 230 19.47 -2.13 4.50
CA VAL A 230 20.48 -2.81 3.64
C VAL A 230 20.52 -2.16 2.26
N VAL A 231 19.36 -1.89 1.65
CA VAL A 231 19.27 -1.23 0.34
C VAL A 231 19.86 0.19 0.41
N GLN A 232 19.60 0.94 1.47
CA GLN A 232 20.13 2.30 1.64
C GLN A 232 21.65 2.28 1.82
N HIS A 233 22.20 1.38 2.64
CA HIS A 233 23.66 1.24 2.84
C HIS A 233 24.37 0.85 1.54
N SER A 234 23.87 -0.12 0.81
CA SER A 234 24.44 -0.56 -0.48
C SER A 234 24.52 0.57 -1.50
N ARG A 235 23.56 1.50 -1.46
CA ARG A 235 23.52 2.68 -2.34
C ARG A 235 24.51 3.77 -1.90
N ARG A 236 24.79 3.93 -0.60
CA ARG A 236 25.78 4.88 -0.08
C ARG A 236 27.22 4.44 -0.41
N TYR A 237 27.52 3.16 -0.27
CA TYR A 237 28.85 2.61 -0.59
C TYR A 237 29.27 2.82 -2.05
N ARG A 238 28.34 2.68 -2.99
CA ARG A 238 28.61 2.90 -4.42
C ARG A 238 28.91 4.36 -4.80
N GLN A 239 28.76 5.32 -3.89
CA GLN A 239 28.97 6.75 -4.14
C GLN A 239 30.23 7.31 -3.48
N GLY A 240 30.76 6.64 -2.44
CA GLY A 240 32.06 6.98 -1.86
C GLY A 240 33.25 6.39 -2.63
N ALA A 241 32.97 5.55 -3.64
CA ALA A 241 33.97 4.87 -4.45
C ALA A 241 34.04 5.43 -5.90
N ALA A 242 33.32 6.51 -6.22
CA ALA A 242 33.37 7.26 -7.48
C ALA A 242 33.73 8.72 -7.22
#